data_e8e9bcd937edf50c1636d7597aa4e5c7
#
_entry.id   e8e9bcd937edf50c1636d7597aa4e5c7
#
_cell.length_a   1.000
_cell.length_b   1.000
_cell.length_c   1.000
_cell.angle_alpha   90.00
_cell.angle_beta   90.00
_cell.angle_gamma   90.00
#
_symmetry.space_group_name_H-M   'P 1'
#
loop_
_entity.id
_entity.type
_entity.pdbx_description
1 polymer ?
#
loop_
_entity_poly.entity_id
_entity_poly.type
_entity_poly.pdbx_seq_one_letter_code
_entity_poly.pdbx_strand_id
1 'polypeptide(L)'
;MSTIGFIKRGLDFAHKALADARNGTGEQLHFVPPNGSHSIAWCLWHTTRVEDLIINARILKQPTIWNGEWAKRTGLPAEGFGVGQPDDDAQKVHIDDMDAFAAYQEAVWAATARFLDTATDADLEREVPSRTGTESVGEAISLHMLGHFNGHRGEINTLRGMQDMPTVMAAQGTH
;
A
#
# COMPACT_ATOMS: atom_id res chain seq x y z
N MET A 1 20.25 13.03 10.20
CA MET A 1 19.16 12.05 10.12
C MET A 1 19.74 10.81 9.46
N SER A 2 19.55 9.61 10.04
CA SER A 2 20.02 8.36 9.44
C SER A 2 19.15 7.96 8.25
N THR A 3 19.63 7.06 7.39
CA THR A 3 18.87 6.50 6.26
C THR A 3 17.59 5.83 6.74
N ILE A 4 17.68 5.01 7.78
CA ILE A 4 16.50 4.40 8.42
C ILE A 4 15.50 5.46 8.92
N GLY A 5 15.99 6.52 9.55
CA GLY A 5 15.13 7.60 10.03
C GLY A 5 14.42 8.37 8.89
N PHE A 6 15.06 8.48 7.73
CA PHE A 6 14.42 9.03 6.52
C PHE A 6 13.33 8.10 5.99
N ILE A 7 13.63 6.80 5.86
CA ILE A 7 12.67 5.79 5.42
C ILE A 7 11.45 5.76 6.33
N LYS A 8 11.65 5.69 7.66
CA LYS A 8 10.55 5.70 8.65
C LYS A 8 9.61 6.89 8.46
N ARG A 9 10.15 8.11 8.32
CA ARG A 9 9.31 9.29 8.11
C ARG A 9 8.57 9.27 6.78
N GLY A 10 9.22 8.80 5.72
CA GLY A 10 8.59 8.69 4.41
C GLY A 10 7.42 7.70 4.41
N LEU A 11 7.61 6.54 5.05
CA LEU A 11 6.55 5.53 5.19
C LEU A 11 5.44 6.00 6.14
N ASP A 12 5.75 6.61 7.28
CA ASP A 12 4.76 7.19 8.19
C ASP A 12 3.86 8.22 7.48
N PHE A 13 4.47 9.06 6.64
CA PHE A 13 3.72 10.00 5.81
C PHE A 13 2.80 9.28 4.81
N ALA A 14 3.32 8.28 4.10
CA ALA A 14 2.54 7.50 3.13
C ALA A 14 1.40 6.73 3.81
N HIS A 15 1.67 6.07 4.93
CA HIS A 15 0.67 5.33 5.71
C HIS A 15 -0.46 6.23 6.21
N LYS A 16 -0.14 7.43 6.71
CA LYS A 16 -1.16 8.42 7.11
C LYS A 16 -2.05 8.84 5.94
N ALA A 17 -1.46 9.05 4.76
CA ALA A 17 -2.23 9.39 3.57
C ALA A 17 -3.14 8.24 3.12
N LEU A 18 -2.64 6.99 3.15
CA LEU A 18 -3.43 5.79 2.83
C LEU A 18 -4.52 5.54 3.89
N ALA A 19 -4.26 5.81 5.17
CA ALA A 19 -5.28 5.75 6.22
C ALA A 19 -6.40 6.77 6.00
N ASP A 20 -6.04 8.02 5.64
CA ASP A 20 -7.01 9.07 5.32
C ASP A 20 -7.81 8.72 4.04
N ALA A 21 -7.20 8.03 3.09
CA ALA A 21 -7.86 7.59 1.87
C ALA A 21 -9.02 6.60 2.10
N ARG A 22 -9.07 5.91 3.24
CA ARG A 22 -10.18 5.04 3.64
C ARG A 22 -11.49 5.82 3.91
N ASN A 23 -11.39 7.14 4.14
CA ASN A 23 -12.54 7.99 4.44
C ASN A 23 -13.31 8.31 3.14
N GLY A 24 -14.50 7.73 3.01
CA GLY A 24 -15.41 7.90 1.89
C GLY A 24 -16.59 6.95 2.01
N THR A 25 -17.64 7.19 1.22
CA THR A 25 -18.72 6.22 1.07
C THR A 25 -18.26 5.02 0.25
N GLY A 26 -18.96 3.88 0.34
CA GLY A 26 -18.65 2.72 -0.49
C GLY A 26 -18.65 3.06 -1.98
N GLU A 27 -19.60 3.89 -2.45
CA GLU A 27 -19.66 4.35 -3.84
C GLU A 27 -18.40 5.17 -4.21
N GLN A 28 -17.96 6.09 -3.35
CA GLN A 28 -16.78 6.91 -3.59
C GLN A 28 -15.49 6.10 -3.62
N LEU A 29 -15.36 5.10 -2.75
CA LEU A 29 -14.17 4.26 -2.67
C LEU A 29 -14.04 3.31 -3.87
N HIS A 30 -15.16 2.89 -4.45
CA HIS A 30 -15.19 1.97 -5.58
C HIS A 30 -15.46 2.64 -6.93
N PHE A 31 -15.52 3.98 -6.97
CA PHE A 31 -15.65 4.73 -8.20
C PHE A 31 -14.47 4.47 -9.14
N VAL A 32 -14.77 4.04 -10.36
CA VAL A 32 -13.80 3.92 -11.46
C VAL A 32 -14.17 4.95 -12.51
N PRO A 33 -13.24 5.84 -12.89
CA PRO A 33 -13.55 6.87 -13.90
C PRO A 33 -13.75 6.24 -15.28
N PRO A 34 -14.48 6.88 -16.19
CA PRO A 34 -14.59 6.44 -17.59
C PRO A 34 -13.18 6.25 -18.20
N ASN A 35 -12.93 5.11 -18.82
CA ASN A 35 -11.63 4.70 -19.36
C ASN A 35 -10.50 4.56 -18.32
N GLY A 36 -10.82 4.52 -17.01
CA GLY A 36 -9.89 4.18 -15.94
C GLY A 36 -9.95 2.70 -15.60
N SER A 37 -8.92 2.21 -14.89
CA SER A 37 -8.84 0.82 -14.43
C SER A 37 -8.89 0.68 -12.92
N HIS A 38 -8.51 1.71 -12.18
CA HIS A 38 -8.39 1.63 -10.74
C HIS A 38 -9.41 2.49 -9.99
N SER A 39 -9.85 1.98 -8.86
CA SER A 39 -10.59 2.72 -7.83
C SER A 39 -9.68 3.06 -6.64
N ILE A 40 -10.16 3.89 -5.70
CA ILE A 40 -9.46 4.13 -4.42
C ILE A 40 -9.29 2.80 -3.66
N ALA A 41 -10.31 1.95 -3.64
CA ALA A 41 -10.27 0.65 -3.00
C ALA A 41 -9.18 -0.25 -3.59
N TRP A 42 -9.04 -0.26 -4.92
CA TRP A 42 -7.97 -0.99 -5.58
C TRP A 42 -6.59 -0.47 -5.17
N CYS A 43 -6.38 0.85 -5.18
CA CYS A 43 -5.11 1.46 -4.78
C CYS A 43 -4.74 1.10 -3.33
N LEU A 44 -5.71 1.13 -2.40
CA LEU A 44 -5.52 0.76 -1.01
C LEU A 44 -5.13 -0.71 -0.85
N TRP A 45 -5.87 -1.62 -1.50
CA TRP A 45 -5.56 -3.04 -1.49
C TRP A 45 -4.20 -3.34 -2.09
N HIS A 46 -3.93 -2.81 -3.28
CA HIS A 46 -2.69 -3.05 -4.01
C HIS A 46 -1.45 -2.60 -3.22
N THR A 47 -1.44 -1.38 -2.72
CA THR A 47 -0.31 -0.84 -1.94
C THR A 47 -0.06 -1.65 -0.68
N THR A 48 -1.11 -2.04 0.04
CA THR A 48 -0.98 -2.85 1.27
C THR A 48 -0.46 -4.25 0.97
N ARG A 49 -0.95 -4.89 -0.11
CA ARG A 49 -0.48 -6.21 -0.55
C ARG A 49 0.99 -6.19 -1.00
N VAL A 50 1.40 -5.13 -1.69
CA VAL A 50 2.79 -4.95 -2.11
C VAL A 50 3.71 -4.80 -0.90
N GLU A 51 3.32 -4.00 0.09
CA GLU A 51 4.10 -3.84 1.33
C GLU A 51 4.23 -5.16 2.10
N ASP A 52 3.13 -5.88 2.28
CA ASP A 52 3.12 -7.20 2.93
C ASP A 52 4.06 -8.18 2.22
N LEU A 53 4.01 -8.22 0.90
CA LEU A 53 4.89 -9.08 0.09
C LEU A 53 6.37 -8.70 0.26
N ILE A 54 6.69 -7.41 0.19
CA ILE A 54 8.07 -6.92 0.29
C ILE A 54 8.63 -7.19 1.69
N ILE A 55 7.94 -6.75 2.72
CA ILE A 55 8.45 -6.84 4.10
C ILE A 55 8.46 -8.30 4.56
N ASN A 56 7.32 -8.99 4.53
CA ASN A 56 7.24 -10.32 5.12
C ASN A 56 7.85 -11.39 4.23
N ALA A 57 7.46 -11.50 2.95
CA ALA A 57 7.93 -12.60 2.12
C ALA A 57 9.36 -12.38 1.60
N ARG A 58 9.69 -11.19 1.11
CA ARG A 58 10.99 -10.96 0.46
C ARG A 58 12.10 -10.61 1.44
N ILE A 59 11.86 -9.69 2.37
CA ILE A 59 12.88 -9.20 3.30
C ILE A 59 13.04 -10.12 4.51
N LEU A 60 11.93 -10.46 5.19
CA LEU A 60 11.92 -11.27 6.40
C LEU A 60 11.88 -12.79 6.13
N LYS A 61 11.56 -13.19 4.89
CA LYS A 61 11.41 -14.60 4.50
C LYS A 61 10.39 -15.36 5.36
N GLN A 62 9.29 -14.68 5.68
CA GLN A 62 8.16 -15.17 6.46
C GLN A 62 6.92 -15.22 5.58
N PRO A 63 5.89 -15.99 5.93
CA PRO A 63 4.59 -15.91 5.25
C PRO A 63 4.06 -14.47 5.28
N THR A 64 3.36 -14.07 4.21
CA THR A 64 2.59 -12.81 4.21
C THR A 64 1.52 -12.86 5.31
N ILE A 65 1.15 -11.69 5.82
CA ILE A 65 0.00 -11.56 6.74
C ILE A 65 -1.29 -11.90 5.99
N TRP A 66 -1.35 -11.58 4.69
CA TRP A 66 -2.48 -11.94 3.85
C TRP A 66 -2.66 -13.44 3.76
N ASN A 67 -3.88 -13.88 3.98
CA ASN A 67 -4.29 -15.29 3.89
C ASN A 67 -5.79 -15.38 3.58
N GLY A 68 -6.31 -16.62 3.49
CA GLY A 68 -7.71 -16.87 3.18
C GLY A 68 -8.72 -16.28 4.18
N GLU A 69 -8.35 -16.13 5.44
CA GLU A 69 -9.23 -15.51 6.45
C GLU A 69 -9.36 -13.99 6.20
N TRP A 70 -8.27 -13.31 5.88
CA TRP A 70 -8.34 -11.89 5.51
C TRP A 70 -9.12 -11.69 4.21
N ALA A 71 -8.88 -12.53 3.20
CA ALA A 71 -9.63 -12.48 1.95
C ALA A 71 -11.14 -12.63 2.20
N LYS A 72 -11.54 -13.62 3.00
CA LYS A 72 -12.93 -13.85 3.36
C LYS A 72 -13.56 -12.68 4.13
N ARG A 73 -12.82 -12.10 5.07
CA ARG A 73 -13.33 -10.99 5.90
C ARG A 73 -13.48 -9.69 5.12
N THR A 74 -12.60 -9.44 4.18
CA THR A 74 -12.57 -8.17 3.41
C THR A 74 -13.34 -8.23 2.10
N GLY A 75 -13.71 -9.42 1.61
CA GLY A 75 -14.28 -9.62 0.27
C GLY A 75 -13.26 -9.53 -0.88
N LEU A 76 -11.99 -9.34 -0.56
CA LEU A 76 -10.93 -9.11 -1.53
C LEU A 76 -10.38 -10.44 -2.11
N PRO A 77 -9.72 -10.40 -3.30
CA PRO A 77 -9.14 -11.58 -3.92
C PRO A 77 -8.17 -12.32 -2.99
N ALA A 78 -8.33 -13.64 -2.86
CA ALA A 78 -7.46 -14.47 -2.02
C ALA A 78 -6.02 -14.49 -2.55
N GLU A 79 -5.85 -14.42 -3.87
CA GLU A 79 -4.58 -14.48 -4.56
C GLU A 79 -4.28 -13.18 -5.30
N GLY A 80 -3.03 -12.99 -5.70
CA GLY A 80 -2.58 -11.81 -6.41
C GLY A 80 -2.39 -10.59 -5.52
N PHE A 81 -1.95 -9.53 -6.15
CA PHE A 81 -1.70 -8.23 -5.51
C PHE A 81 -1.81 -7.06 -6.51
N GLY A 82 -2.47 -7.28 -7.66
CA GLY A 82 -2.78 -6.24 -8.65
C GLY A 82 -1.74 -6.05 -9.76
N VAL A 83 -0.50 -6.51 -9.62
CA VAL A 83 0.53 -6.33 -10.67
C VAL A 83 0.23 -7.19 -11.89
N GLY A 84 0.07 -6.54 -13.05
CA GLY A 84 -0.27 -7.21 -14.31
C GLY A 84 -1.71 -7.70 -14.38
N GLN A 85 -2.57 -7.25 -13.49
CA GLN A 85 -3.99 -7.55 -13.51
C GLN A 85 -4.66 -6.84 -14.70
N PRO A 86 -5.51 -7.53 -15.48
CA PRO A 86 -6.32 -6.88 -16.51
C PRO A 86 -7.24 -5.81 -15.92
N ASP A 87 -7.51 -4.74 -16.66
CA ASP A 87 -8.35 -3.62 -16.22
C ASP A 87 -9.73 -4.08 -15.76
N ASP A 88 -10.37 -4.97 -16.51
CA ASP A 88 -11.68 -5.54 -16.16
C ASP A 88 -11.70 -6.26 -14.81
N ASP A 89 -10.57 -6.80 -14.37
CA ASP A 89 -10.45 -7.46 -13.07
C ASP A 89 -10.05 -6.47 -11.98
N ALA A 90 -9.24 -5.46 -12.31
CA ALA A 90 -8.92 -4.37 -11.39
C ALA A 90 -10.16 -3.59 -10.97
N GLN A 91 -11.07 -3.32 -11.92
CA GLN A 91 -12.35 -2.63 -11.67
C GLN A 91 -13.30 -3.41 -10.74
N LYS A 92 -13.13 -4.74 -10.63
CA LYS A 92 -13.96 -5.60 -9.76
C LYS A 92 -13.42 -5.69 -8.32
N VAL A 93 -12.27 -5.12 -8.03
CA VAL A 93 -11.72 -5.13 -6.66
C VAL A 93 -12.62 -4.29 -5.77
N HIS A 94 -13.24 -4.96 -4.80
CA HIS A 94 -14.20 -4.37 -3.88
C HIS A 94 -13.85 -4.73 -2.43
N ILE A 95 -13.83 -3.75 -1.55
CA ILE A 95 -13.65 -3.94 -0.11
C ILE A 95 -15.01 -3.98 0.54
N ASP A 96 -15.46 -5.18 0.94
CA ASP A 96 -16.78 -5.37 1.54
C ASP A 96 -16.83 -4.90 3.00
N ASP A 97 -15.73 -5.06 3.72
CA ASP A 97 -15.57 -4.67 5.13
C ASP A 97 -14.31 -3.80 5.28
N MET A 98 -14.52 -2.48 5.35
CA MET A 98 -13.43 -1.51 5.49
C MET A 98 -12.73 -1.60 6.85
N ASP A 99 -13.43 -1.96 7.93
CA ASP A 99 -12.83 -2.12 9.25
C ASP A 99 -11.91 -3.36 9.28
N ALA A 100 -12.35 -4.45 8.67
CA ALA A 100 -11.50 -5.63 8.49
C ALA A 100 -10.29 -5.32 7.62
N PHE A 101 -10.47 -4.55 6.53
CA PHE A 101 -9.35 -4.13 5.69
C PHE A 101 -8.38 -3.21 6.45
N ALA A 102 -8.87 -2.24 7.20
CA ALA A 102 -8.04 -1.36 8.03
C ALA A 102 -7.21 -2.17 9.03
N ALA A 103 -7.79 -3.17 9.68
CA ALA A 103 -7.07 -4.04 10.61
C ALA A 103 -5.95 -4.84 9.92
N TYR A 104 -6.19 -5.35 8.70
CA TYR A 104 -5.15 -5.98 7.88
C TYR A 104 -4.02 -5.00 7.55
N GLN A 105 -4.37 -3.82 7.06
CA GLN A 105 -3.42 -2.78 6.68
C GLN A 105 -2.55 -2.36 7.87
N GLU A 106 -3.13 -2.16 9.04
CA GLU A 106 -2.41 -1.82 10.27
C GLU A 106 -1.49 -2.96 10.74
N ALA A 107 -1.88 -4.22 10.57
CA ALA A 107 -1.02 -5.35 10.87
C ALA A 107 0.22 -5.38 9.96
N VAL A 108 0.06 -5.06 8.67
CA VAL A 108 1.18 -4.93 7.71
C VAL A 108 2.11 -3.78 8.11
N TRP A 109 1.56 -2.60 8.39
CA TRP A 109 2.35 -1.44 8.82
C TRP A 109 3.12 -1.69 10.12
N ALA A 110 2.50 -2.39 11.07
CA ALA A 110 3.17 -2.80 12.30
C ALA A 110 4.34 -3.77 12.05
N ALA A 111 4.25 -4.66 11.05
CA ALA A 111 5.36 -5.52 10.67
C ALA A 111 6.51 -4.71 10.06
N THR A 112 6.20 -3.75 9.19
CA THR A 112 7.18 -2.81 8.62
C THR A 112 7.88 -2.00 9.71
N ALA A 113 7.11 -1.45 10.66
CA ALA A 113 7.66 -0.68 11.77
C ALA A 113 8.63 -1.53 12.62
N ARG A 114 8.23 -2.76 13.00
CA ARG A 114 9.10 -3.68 13.75
C ARG A 114 10.41 -4.00 13.03
N PHE A 115 10.35 -4.23 11.71
CA PHE A 115 11.56 -4.43 10.91
C PHE A 115 12.46 -3.20 10.98
N LEU A 116 11.93 -2.02 10.71
CA LEU A 116 12.70 -0.77 10.67
C LEU A 116 13.21 -0.34 12.06
N ASP A 117 12.59 -0.77 13.16
CA ASP A 117 13.03 -0.47 14.52
C ASP A 117 14.36 -1.15 14.86
N THR A 118 14.67 -2.27 14.23
CA THR A 118 15.88 -3.05 14.45
C THR A 118 16.84 -3.03 13.27
N ALA A 119 16.42 -2.55 12.10
CA ALA A 119 17.23 -2.51 10.89
C ALA A 119 18.40 -1.53 11.01
N THR A 120 19.50 -1.89 10.38
CA THR A 120 20.72 -1.09 10.25
C THR A 120 20.97 -0.72 8.79
N ASP A 121 21.90 0.20 8.52
CA ASP A 121 22.29 0.53 7.14
C ASP A 121 22.85 -0.72 6.40
N ALA A 122 23.51 -1.66 7.12
CA ALA A 122 23.95 -2.93 6.54
C ALA A 122 22.78 -3.83 6.12
N ASP A 123 21.66 -3.78 6.81
CA ASP A 123 20.45 -4.51 6.43
C ASP A 123 19.84 -3.94 5.14
N LEU A 124 20.01 -2.65 4.89
CA LEU A 124 19.54 -2.01 3.66
C LEU A 124 20.37 -2.42 2.43
N GLU A 125 21.65 -2.74 2.61
CA GLU A 125 22.54 -3.21 1.55
C GLU A 125 22.35 -4.71 1.22
N ARG A 126 21.65 -5.45 2.06
CA ARG A 126 21.41 -6.89 1.86
C ARG A 126 20.56 -7.12 0.61
N GLU A 127 20.98 -8.08 -0.24
CA GLU A 127 20.24 -8.46 -1.43
C GLU A 127 19.00 -9.32 -1.12
N VAL A 128 17.94 -9.04 -1.84
CA VAL A 128 16.68 -9.80 -1.85
C VAL A 128 16.25 -10.10 -3.28
N PRO A 129 15.46 -11.16 -3.53
CA PRO A 129 14.93 -11.45 -4.86
C PRO A 129 14.07 -10.30 -5.39
N SER A 130 14.20 -10.01 -6.69
CA SER A 130 13.33 -9.08 -7.43
C SER A 130 12.70 -9.78 -8.63
N ARG A 131 11.86 -9.06 -9.39
CA ARG A 131 11.25 -9.62 -10.62
C ARG A 131 12.27 -9.88 -11.72
N THR A 132 13.40 -9.19 -11.70
CA THR A 132 14.42 -9.22 -12.76
C THR A 132 15.77 -9.71 -12.28
N GLY A 133 15.85 -10.30 -11.08
CA GLY A 133 17.10 -10.77 -10.49
C GLY A 133 17.14 -10.52 -8.98
N THR A 134 18.10 -9.75 -8.50
CA THR A 134 18.22 -9.28 -7.12
C THR A 134 18.22 -7.75 -7.07
N GLU A 135 17.85 -7.22 -5.93
CA GLU A 135 17.94 -5.80 -5.58
C GLU A 135 18.26 -5.67 -4.09
N SER A 136 18.78 -4.54 -3.65
CA SER A 136 18.99 -4.31 -2.22
C SER A 136 17.66 -4.10 -1.48
N VAL A 137 17.65 -4.37 -0.18
CA VAL A 137 16.50 -4.05 0.69
C VAL A 137 16.17 -2.56 0.61
N GLY A 138 17.18 -1.70 0.55
CA GLY A 138 17.00 -0.25 0.40
C GLY A 138 16.29 0.12 -0.91
N GLU A 139 16.66 -0.52 -2.03
CA GLU A 139 15.97 -0.34 -3.33
C GLU A 139 14.53 -0.86 -3.28
N ALA A 140 14.32 -2.06 -2.72
CA ALA A 140 12.98 -2.62 -2.56
C ALA A 140 12.04 -1.66 -1.81
N ILE A 141 12.51 -1.06 -0.72
CA ILE A 141 11.72 -0.11 0.08
C ILE A 141 11.57 1.24 -0.64
N SER A 142 12.65 1.79 -1.22
CA SER A 142 12.59 3.13 -1.83
C SER A 142 11.76 3.15 -3.10
N LEU A 143 11.90 2.15 -3.97
CA LEU A 143 11.22 2.11 -5.28
C LEU A 143 9.81 1.52 -5.16
N HIS A 144 9.69 0.35 -4.51
CA HIS A 144 8.45 -0.42 -4.50
C HIS A 144 7.54 -0.14 -3.30
N MET A 145 7.99 0.67 -2.35
CA MET A 145 7.14 1.18 -1.28
C MET A 145 7.05 2.71 -1.36
N LEU A 146 8.09 3.47 -1.03
CA LEU A 146 8.01 4.92 -0.96
C LEU A 146 7.61 5.57 -2.29
N GLY A 147 8.31 5.25 -3.38
CA GLY A 147 8.01 5.79 -4.71
C GLY A 147 6.63 5.37 -5.20
N HIS A 148 6.33 4.09 -5.10
CA HIS A 148 5.09 3.49 -5.54
C HIS A 148 3.86 4.01 -4.75
N PHE A 149 3.95 4.10 -3.41
CA PHE A 149 2.85 4.63 -2.59
C PHE A 149 2.56 6.09 -2.88
N ASN A 150 3.60 6.91 -3.13
CA ASN A 150 3.39 8.29 -3.55
C ASN A 150 2.75 8.39 -4.94
N GLY A 151 3.06 7.47 -5.86
CA GLY A 151 2.34 7.34 -7.13
C GLY A 151 0.85 7.09 -6.94
N HIS A 152 0.50 6.06 -6.17
CA HIS A 152 -0.91 5.75 -5.87
C HIS A 152 -1.61 6.81 -5.03
N ARG A 153 -0.91 7.52 -4.13
CA ARG A 153 -1.47 8.69 -3.45
C ARG A 153 -1.89 9.78 -4.45
N GLY A 154 -1.07 10.02 -5.48
CA GLY A 154 -1.42 10.95 -6.56
C GLY A 154 -2.66 10.50 -7.33
N GLU A 155 -2.75 9.21 -7.65
CA GLU A 155 -3.90 8.59 -8.29
C GLU A 155 -5.16 8.70 -7.41
N ILE A 156 -5.07 8.36 -6.12
CA ILE A 156 -6.16 8.52 -5.15
C ILE A 156 -6.64 9.98 -5.11
N ASN A 157 -5.73 10.96 -5.07
CA ASN A 157 -6.12 12.36 -5.04
C ASN A 157 -6.82 12.80 -6.33
N THR A 158 -6.43 12.25 -7.49
CA THR A 158 -7.13 12.48 -8.76
C THR A 158 -8.54 11.91 -8.70
N LEU A 159 -8.69 10.65 -8.25
CA LEU A 159 -9.99 9.99 -8.09
C LEU A 159 -10.91 10.74 -7.10
N ARG A 160 -10.36 11.23 -6.01
CA ARG A 160 -11.09 12.06 -5.03
C ARG A 160 -11.52 13.39 -5.63
N GLY A 161 -10.64 14.07 -6.36
CA GLY A 161 -10.95 15.33 -7.03
C GLY A 161 -12.05 15.20 -8.09
N MET A 162 -12.11 14.07 -8.81
CA MET A 162 -13.19 13.77 -9.76
C MET A 162 -14.56 13.61 -9.09
N GLN A 163 -14.59 13.44 -7.77
CA GLN A 163 -15.80 13.23 -6.96
C GLN A 163 -16.04 14.38 -5.95
N ASP A 164 -15.41 15.53 -6.15
CA ASP A 164 -15.47 16.68 -5.24
C ASP A 164 -15.09 16.37 -3.79
N MET A 165 -14.27 15.33 -3.57
CA MET A 165 -13.76 14.98 -2.26
C MET A 165 -12.47 15.76 -1.96
N PRO A 166 -12.19 16.08 -0.68
CA PRO A 166 -10.91 16.69 -0.31
C PRO A 166 -9.74 15.73 -0.58
N THR A 167 -8.59 16.26 -0.97
CA THR A 167 -7.37 15.46 -1.14
C THR A 167 -6.92 14.87 0.19
N VAL A 168 -6.32 13.67 0.16
CA VAL A 168 -5.71 13.08 1.36
C VAL A 168 -4.56 13.97 1.84
N MET A 169 -4.42 14.16 3.14
CA MET A 169 -3.42 15.04 3.77
C MET A 169 -3.61 16.54 3.48
N ALA A 170 -4.73 16.98 2.90
CA ALA A 170 -4.99 18.41 2.64
C ALA A 170 -5.06 19.25 3.93
N ALA A 171 -5.46 18.66 5.03
CA ALA A 171 -5.69 19.35 6.31
C ALA A 171 -4.40 19.73 7.07
N GLN A 172 -3.21 19.38 6.59
CA GLN A 172 -1.94 19.67 7.26
C GLN A 172 -1.15 20.83 6.63
N GLY A 173 -1.72 21.52 5.68
CA GLY A 173 -1.08 22.64 4.99
C GLY A 173 -1.45 23.99 5.62
N THR A 174 -0.85 24.34 6.74
CA THR A 174 -0.59 25.75 7.03
C THR A 174 0.83 26.02 6.58
N HIS A 175 0.95 26.60 5.39
CA HIS A 175 2.18 27.25 4.94
C HIS A 175 2.34 28.59 5.65
#